data_25a94ad657cbbbc8933bf559b8012167
#
_entry.id   25a94ad657cbbbc8933bf559b8012167
#
_cell.length_a   1.000
_cell.length_b   1.000
_cell.length_c   1.000
_cell.angle_alpha   90.00
_cell.angle_beta   90.00
_cell.angle_gamma   90.00
#
_symmetry.space_group_name_H-M   'P 1'
#
loop_
_entity.id
_entity.type
_entity.pdbx_description
1 polymer ?
#
loop_
_entity_poly.entity_id
_entity_poly.type
_entity_poly.pdbx_seq_one_letter_code
_entity_poly.pdbx_strand_id
1 'polypeptide(L)'
;ECQDLQSIANDDSFPLEERDEAAEQLEQLAEDGDAYAQYIIGTAYRDGGLLIPDTAKAQKLLERAAEQDLDAAQYALGKLYLSDDANVHNPAKGIYWLKRSADNGNDFAAYRLGKEYLSDKNTIKDAETAVSYLRQAADNGSAYAQYLLGKLTLMGEGVPKDMDAA
;
A
#
# COMPACT_ATOMS: atom_id res chain seq x y z
N GLU A 1 6.64 -14.44 14.59
CA GLU A 1 7.56 -15.27 13.78
C GLU A 1 7.99 -14.57 12.50
N CYS A 2 7.12 -14.28 11.52
CA CYS A 2 7.53 -13.58 10.29
C CYS A 2 8.14 -12.20 10.54
N GLN A 3 7.62 -11.42 11.49
CA GLN A 3 8.16 -10.11 11.86
C GLN A 3 9.56 -10.20 12.47
N ASP A 4 9.80 -11.21 13.30
CA ASP A 4 11.10 -11.44 13.92
C ASP A 4 12.13 -11.85 12.86
N LEU A 5 11.75 -12.75 11.96
CA LEU A 5 12.58 -13.15 10.81
C LEU A 5 12.90 -11.97 9.89
N GLN A 6 11.90 -11.13 9.59
CA GLN A 6 12.11 -9.92 8.80
C GLN A 6 13.06 -8.95 9.48
N SER A 7 12.95 -8.78 10.81
CA SER A 7 13.84 -7.94 11.58
C SER A 7 15.28 -8.44 11.51
N ILE A 8 15.51 -9.74 11.72
CA ILE A 8 16.83 -10.36 11.62
C ILE A 8 17.42 -10.20 10.20
N ALA A 9 16.64 -10.53 9.18
CA ALA A 9 17.09 -10.47 7.79
C ALA A 9 17.51 -9.06 7.33
N ASN A 10 16.90 -8.01 7.89
CA ASN A 10 17.17 -6.63 7.50
C ASN A 10 18.14 -5.87 8.45
N ASP A 11 18.58 -6.48 9.55
CA ASP A 11 19.40 -5.79 10.54
C ASP A 11 20.88 -6.16 10.35
N ASP A 12 21.70 -5.21 9.94
CA ASP A 12 23.13 -5.37 9.72
C ASP A 12 23.95 -5.68 11.00
N SER A 13 23.32 -5.61 12.18
CA SER A 13 23.93 -6.03 13.44
C SER A 13 24.03 -7.55 13.60
N PHE A 14 23.19 -8.30 12.86
CA PHE A 14 23.26 -9.76 12.83
C PHE A 14 24.31 -10.26 11.83
N PRO A 15 24.96 -11.42 12.13
CA PRO A 15 25.85 -12.09 11.18
C PRO A 15 25.14 -12.39 9.86
N LEU A 16 25.89 -12.35 8.75
CA LEU A 16 25.34 -12.62 7.41
C LEU A 16 24.64 -13.97 7.32
N GLU A 17 25.22 -15.01 7.94
CA GLU A 17 24.63 -16.36 8.00
C GLU A 17 23.24 -16.36 8.64
N GLU A 18 23.06 -15.66 9.77
CA GLU A 18 21.77 -15.58 10.46
C GLU A 18 20.73 -14.80 9.62
N ARG A 19 21.17 -13.77 8.91
CA ARG A 19 20.33 -13.00 8.01
C ARG A 19 19.87 -13.81 6.79
N ASP A 20 20.78 -14.58 6.21
CA ASP A 20 20.48 -15.46 5.09
C ASP A 20 19.54 -16.60 5.52
N GLU A 21 19.75 -17.22 6.69
CA GLU A 21 18.84 -18.22 7.24
C GLU A 21 17.44 -17.65 7.50
N ALA A 22 17.34 -16.43 8.04
CA ALA A 22 16.06 -15.78 8.27
C ALA A 22 15.32 -15.48 6.95
N ALA A 23 16.04 -15.06 5.91
CA ALA A 23 15.48 -14.84 4.58
C ALA A 23 14.98 -16.16 3.94
N GLU A 24 15.75 -17.23 4.03
CA GLU A 24 15.35 -18.56 3.53
C GLU A 24 14.10 -19.09 4.25
N GLN A 25 14.00 -18.89 5.57
CA GLN A 25 12.81 -19.26 6.34
C GLN A 25 11.58 -18.46 5.91
N LEU A 26 11.72 -17.16 5.64
CA LEU A 26 10.64 -16.33 5.11
C LEU A 26 10.20 -16.78 3.72
N GLU A 27 11.14 -17.13 2.83
CA GLU A 27 10.82 -17.67 1.51
C GLU A 27 10.05 -18.98 1.63
N GLN A 28 10.46 -19.87 2.52
CA GLN A 28 9.76 -21.15 2.76
C GLN A 28 8.33 -20.92 3.28
N LEU A 29 8.15 -20.04 4.26
CA LEU A 29 6.82 -19.68 4.77
C LEU A 29 5.93 -19.08 3.68
N ALA A 30 6.49 -18.26 2.78
CA ALA A 30 5.76 -17.70 1.64
C ALA A 30 5.33 -18.78 0.63
N GLU A 31 6.18 -19.78 0.38
CA GLU A 31 5.87 -20.93 -0.46
C GLU A 31 4.78 -21.80 0.16
N ASP A 32 4.83 -22.02 1.48
CA ASP A 32 3.84 -22.76 2.26
C ASP A 32 2.48 -22.04 2.35
N GLY A 33 2.41 -20.79 1.91
CA GLY A 33 1.15 -20.06 1.77
C GLY A 33 0.90 -18.99 2.84
N ASP A 34 1.85 -18.74 3.74
CA ASP A 34 1.69 -17.67 4.74
C ASP A 34 1.58 -16.30 4.08
N ALA A 35 0.44 -15.61 4.30
CA ALA A 35 0.14 -14.34 3.65
C ALA A 35 1.12 -13.24 4.03
N TYR A 36 1.57 -13.24 5.29
CA TYR A 36 2.48 -12.20 5.77
C TYR A 36 3.89 -12.40 5.22
N ALA A 37 4.37 -13.66 5.16
CA ALA A 37 5.63 -14.00 4.51
C ALA A 37 5.60 -13.67 3.00
N GLN A 38 4.50 -13.98 2.31
CA GLN A 38 4.30 -13.59 0.91
C GLN A 38 4.35 -12.07 0.71
N TYR A 39 3.77 -11.31 1.62
CA TYR A 39 3.84 -9.85 1.62
C TYR A 39 5.27 -9.35 1.83
N ILE A 40 5.99 -9.88 2.83
CA ILE A 40 7.38 -9.49 3.12
C ILE A 40 8.28 -9.78 1.91
N ILE A 41 8.27 -11.00 1.42
CA ILE A 41 9.11 -11.42 0.28
C ILE A 41 8.70 -10.71 -1.01
N GLY A 42 7.39 -10.51 -1.23
CA GLY A 42 6.88 -9.74 -2.36
C GLY A 42 7.34 -8.28 -2.35
N THR A 43 7.35 -7.63 -1.19
CA THR A 43 7.89 -6.27 -1.07
C THR A 43 9.41 -6.22 -1.22
N ALA A 44 10.13 -7.24 -0.74
CA ALA A 44 11.58 -7.35 -0.94
C ALA A 44 11.95 -7.48 -2.43
N TYR A 45 11.19 -8.24 -3.21
CA TYR A 45 11.36 -8.31 -4.67
C TYR A 45 10.98 -7.02 -5.39
N ARG A 46 10.04 -6.24 -4.85
CA ARG A 46 9.68 -4.94 -5.44
C ARG A 46 10.74 -3.88 -5.16
N ASP A 47 11.19 -3.76 -3.93
CA ASP A 47 12.00 -2.64 -3.44
C ASP A 47 13.50 -2.93 -3.50
N GLY A 48 13.88 -4.19 -3.57
CA GLY A 48 15.27 -4.63 -3.38
C GLY A 48 15.68 -4.64 -1.90
N GLY A 49 16.96 -4.65 -1.67
CA GLY A 49 17.54 -4.70 -0.32
C GLY A 49 17.86 -6.13 0.09
N LEU A 50 16.88 -6.87 0.56
CA LEU A 50 17.06 -8.29 0.93
C LEU A 50 17.23 -9.21 -0.29
N LEU A 51 16.50 -8.94 -1.37
CA LEU A 51 16.48 -9.74 -2.58
C LEU A 51 16.80 -8.89 -3.81
N ILE A 52 17.25 -9.53 -4.89
CA ILE A 52 17.43 -8.86 -6.18
C ILE A 52 16.04 -8.50 -6.73
N PRO A 53 15.80 -7.24 -7.12
CA PRO A 53 14.49 -6.81 -7.61
C PRO A 53 13.97 -7.66 -8.77
N ASP A 54 12.73 -8.10 -8.63
CA ASP A 54 12.01 -8.87 -9.66
C ASP A 54 10.51 -8.51 -9.57
N THR A 55 10.06 -7.62 -10.44
CA THR A 55 8.68 -7.12 -10.44
C THR A 55 7.65 -8.22 -10.68
N ALA A 56 7.97 -9.23 -11.49
CA ALA A 56 7.04 -10.32 -11.78
C ALA A 56 6.84 -11.24 -10.55
N LYS A 57 7.92 -11.53 -9.83
CA LYS A 57 7.84 -12.27 -8.56
C LYS A 57 7.12 -11.46 -7.49
N ALA A 58 7.44 -10.16 -7.38
CA ALA A 58 6.78 -9.24 -6.47
C ALA A 58 5.26 -9.24 -6.71
N GLN A 59 4.82 -9.06 -7.95
CA GLN A 59 3.41 -9.09 -8.32
C GLN A 59 2.74 -10.38 -7.89
N LYS A 60 3.30 -11.53 -8.25
CA LYS A 60 2.73 -12.85 -7.95
C LYS A 60 2.57 -13.11 -6.45
N LEU A 61 3.56 -12.76 -5.65
CA LEU A 61 3.52 -12.96 -4.20
C LEU A 61 2.53 -11.99 -3.54
N LEU A 62 2.55 -10.72 -3.95
CA LEU A 62 1.61 -9.73 -3.44
C LEU A 62 0.16 -10.05 -3.83
N GLU A 63 -0.11 -10.59 -5.03
CA GLU A 63 -1.44 -11.07 -5.43
C GLU A 63 -1.90 -12.19 -4.49
N ARG A 64 -1.07 -13.21 -4.25
CA ARG A 64 -1.40 -14.32 -3.34
C ARG A 64 -1.71 -13.84 -1.92
N ALA A 65 -0.93 -12.92 -1.38
CA ALA A 65 -1.15 -12.35 -0.06
C ALA A 65 -2.42 -11.46 -0.01
N ALA A 66 -2.66 -10.66 -1.05
CA ALA A 66 -3.82 -9.77 -1.16
C ALA A 66 -5.15 -10.56 -1.29
N GLU A 67 -5.14 -11.70 -1.97
CA GLU A 67 -6.27 -12.61 -2.08
C GLU A 67 -6.65 -13.28 -0.74
N GLN A 68 -5.71 -13.35 0.20
CA GLN A 68 -5.93 -13.80 1.58
C GLN A 68 -6.40 -12.66 2.52
N ASP A 69 -6.88 -11.55 1.96
CA ASP A 69 -7.40 -10.37 2.67
C ASP A 69 -6.39 -9.63 3.58
N LEU A 70 -5.09 -9.82 3.34
CA LEU A 70 -4.07 -9.01 4.01
C LEU A 70 -4.05 -7.58 3.45
N ASP A 71 -4.55 -6.61 4.22
CA ASP A 71 -4.70 -5.21 3.81
C ASP A 71 -3.39 -4.54 3.40
N ALA A 72 -2.29 -4.86 4.09
CA ALA A 72 -0.95 -4.39 3.75
C ALA A 72 -0.49 -4.88 2.36
N ALA A 73 -0.80 -6.14 2.02
CA ALA A 73 -0.50 -6.70 0.70
C ALA A 73 -1.38 -6.09 -0.38
N GLN A 74 -2.67 -5.88 -0.10
CA GLN A 74 -3.60 -5.19 -1.00
C GLN A 74 -3.13 -3.76 -1.29
N TYR A 75 -2.67 -3.03 -0.27
CA TYR A 75 -2.07 -1.70 -0.45
C TYR A 75 -0.79 -1.73 -1.29
N ALA A 76 0.13 -2.65 -0.98
CA ALA A 76 1.38 -2.80 -1.71
C ALA A 76 1.14 -3.16 -3.18
N LEU A 77 0.20 -4.06 -3.46
CA LEU A 77 -0.19 -4.47 -4.80
C LEU A 77 -0.88 -3.32 -5.56
N GLY A 78 -1.76 -2.58 -4.90
CA GLY A 78 -2.39 -1.38 -5.47
C GLY A 78 -1.35 -0.35 -5.91
N LYS A 79 -0.34 -0.10 -5.08
CA LYS A 79 0.80 0.78 -5.43
C LYS A 79 1.62 0.25 -6.60
N LEU A 80 1.84 -1.07 -6.64
CA LEU A 80 2.59 -1.71 -7.72
C LEU A 80 1.89 -1.51 -9.07
N TYR A 81 0.58 -1.74 -9.12
CA TYR A 81 -0.22 -1.51 -10.34
C TYR A 81 -0.33 -0.04 -10.75
N LEU A 82 -0.14 0.91 -9.83
CA LEU A 82 -0.12 2.36 -10.11
C LEU A 82 1.30 2.89 -10.38
N SER A 83 2.32 2.04 -10.32
CA SER A 83 3.69 2.45 -10.62
C SER A 83 3.89 2.73 -12.12
N ASP A 84 5.00 3.41 -12.44
CA ASP A 84 5.36 3.71 -13.82
C ASP A 84 6.01 2.50 -14.57
N ASP A 85 6.11 1.33 -13.93
CA ASP A 85 6.62 0.11 -14.57
C ASP A 85 5.60 -0.42 -15.59
N ALA A 86 5.94 -0.26 -16.87
CA ALA A 86 5.06 -0.63 -17.98
C ALA A 86 4.65 -2.13 -18.00
N ASN A 87 5.44 -3.00 -17.34
CA ASN A 87 5.15 -4.44 -17.30
C ASN A 87 3.98 -4.78 -16.38
N VAL A 88 3.72 -3.94 -15.37
CA VAL A 88 2.69 -4.17 -14.35
C VAL A 88 1.65 -3.05 -14.28
N HIS A 89 1.90 -1.91 -14.92
CA HIS A 89 1.02 -0.74 -14.85
C HIS A 89 -0.41 -1.09 -15.26
N ASN A 90 -1.33 -1.01 -14.30
CA ASN A 90 -2.76 -1.22 -14.51
C ASN A 90 -3.57 -0.41 -13.49
N PRO A 91 -3.94 0.85 -13.81
CA PRO A 91 -4.64 1.73 -12.88
C PRO A 91 -5.96 1.17 -12.36
N ALA A 92 -6.71 0.46 -13.20
CA ALA A 92 -7.99 -0.14 -12.78
C ALA A 92 -7.80 -1.19 -11.68
N LYS A 93 -6.82 -2.08 -11.83
CA LYS A 93 -6.44 -3.06 -10.79
C LYS A 93 -5.85 -2.36 -9.57
N GLY A 94 -5.05 -1.31 -9.76
CA GLY A 94 -4.48 -0.53 -8.68
C GLY A 94 -5.56 0.08 -7.78
N ILE A 95 -6.55 0.75 -8.36
CA ILE A 95 -7.69 1.31 -7.64
C ILE A 95 -8.53 0.22 -6.97
N TYR A 96 -8.77 -0.91 -7.64
CA TYR A 96 -9.50 -2.04 -7.06
C TYR A 96 -8.83 -2.53 -5.76
N TRP A 97 -7.53 -2.79 -5.77
CA TRP A 97 -6.81 -3.29 -4.60
C TRP A 97 -6.69 -2.25 -3.49
N LEU A 98 -6.50 -0.97 -3.84
CA LEU A 98 -6.51 0.10 -2.84
C LEU A 98 -7.88 0.23 -2.16
N LYS A 99 -8.99 0.07 -2.89
CA LYS A 99 -10.34 0.06 -2.29
C LYS A 99 -10.49 -1.08 -1.29
N ARG A 100 -10.13 -2.30 -1.67
CA ARG A 100 -10.18 -3.44 -0.73
C ARG A 100 -9.33 -3.20 0.51
N SER A 101 -8.14 -2.68 0.35
CA SER A 101 -7.26 -2.34 1.47
C SER A 101 -7.88 -1.28 2.39
N ALA A 102 -8.47 -0.22 1.84
CA ALA A 102 -9.14 0.82 2.61
C ALA A 102 -10.39 0.28 3.34
N ASP A 103 -11.17 -0.58 2.68
CA ASP A 103 -12.34 -1.24 3.28
C ASP A 103 -11.94 -2.17 4.45
N ASN A 104 -10.74 -2.75 4.38
CA ASN A 104 -10.13 -3.52 5.47
C ASN A 104 -9.46 -2.63 6.55
N GLY A 105 -9.62 -1.31 6.48
CA GLY A 105 -9.17 -0.36 7.50
C GLY A 105 -7.76 0.19 7.29
N ASN A 106 -7.15 0.02 6.12
CA ASN A 106 -5.84 0.57 5.83
C ASN A 106 -5.92 2.06 5.47
N ASP A 107 -5.46 2.94 6.37
CA ASP A 107 -5.53 4.38 6.20
C ASP A 107 -4.60 4.92 5.12
N PHE A 108 -3.49 4.24 4.87
CA PHE A 108 -2.58 4.60 3.77
C PHE A 108 -3.25 4.37 2.42
N ALA A 109 -4.05 3.30 2.31
CA ALA A 109 -4.82 3.02 1.11
C ALA A 109 -5.92 4.06 0.90
N ALA A 110 -6.66 4.41 1.95
CA ALA A 110 -7.69 5.45 1.91
C ALA A 110 -7.11 6.82 1.50
N TYR A 111 -5.98 7.22 2.12
CA TYR A 111 -5.27 8.45 1.74
C TYR A 111 -4.80 8.41 0.27
N ARG A 112 -4.23 7.29 -0.16
CA ARG A 112 -3.77 7.13 -1.55
C ARG A 112 -4.90 7.22 -2.54
N LEU A 113 -6.04 6.58 -2.27
CA LEU A 113 -7.26 6.70 -3.09
C LEU A 113 -7.72 8.15 -3.22
N GLY A 114 -7.76 8.88 -2.11
CA GLY A 114 -8.10 10.31 -2.14
C GLY A 114 -7.20 11.09 -3.10
N LYS A 115 -5.91 10.82 -3.08
CA LYS A 115 -4.96 11.45 -4.02
C LYS A 115 -5.18 11.02 -5.47
N GLU A 116 -5.44 9.74 -5.72
CA GLU A 116 -5.68 9.23 -7.08
C GLU A 116 -6.95 9.83 -7.69
N TYR A 117 -8.03 9.94 -6.90
CA TYR A 117 -9.29 10.59 -7.35
C TYR A 117 -9.19 12.11 -7.55
N LEU A 118 -8.20 12.77 -6.94
CA LEU A 118 -7.91 14.19 -7.18
C LEU A 118 -6.92 14.41 -8.32
N SER A 119 -6.25 13.37 -8.78
CA SER A 119 -5.20 13.49 -9.79
C SER A 119 -5.77 13.73 -11.18
N ASP A 120 -5.26 14.75 -11.87
CA ASP A 120 -5.60 15.00 -13.28
C ASP A 120 -5.04 13.92 -14.24
N LYS A 121 -4.14 13.06 -13.76
CA LYS A 121 -3.54 11.96 -14.53
C LYS A 121 -4.51 10.78 -14.72
N ASN A 122 -5.54 10.69 -13.89
CA ASN A 122 -6.53 9.61 -13.96
C ASN A 122 -7.81 10.09 -14.63
N THR A 123 -8.39 9.24 -15.47
CA THR A 123 -9.70 9.46 -16.11
C THR A 123 -10.88 9.49 -15.11
N ILE A 124 -10.61 9.25 -13.82
CA ILE A 124 -11.60 9.11 -12.75
C ILE A 124 -11.44 10.28 -11.76
N LYS A 125 -11.47 11.52 -12.26
CA LYS A 125 -11.49 12.67 -11.34
C LYS A 125 -12.85 12.77 -10.67
N ASP A 126 -12.92 12.47 -9.38
CA ASP A 126 -14.11 12.52 -8.56
C ASP A 126 -13.77 13.08 -7.18
N ALA A 127 -14.03 14.38 -7.02
CA ALA A 127 -13.71 15.10 -5.79
C ALA A 127 -14.55 14.63 -4.59
N GLU A 128 -15.80 14.21 -4.78
CA GLU A 128 -16.65 13.72 -3.70
C GLU A 128 -16.14 12.39 -3.15
N THR A 129 -15.81 11.45 -4.05
CA THR A 129 -15.20 10.18 -3.67
C THR A 129 -13.84 10.39 -3.03
N ALA A 130 -13.02 11.30 -3.56
CA ALA A 130 -11.74 11.65 -2.95
C ALA A 130 -11.89 12.14 -1.51
N VAL A 131 -12.82 13.07 -1.27
CA VAL A 131 -13.09 13.62 0.07
C VAL A 131 -13.57 12.52 1.02
N SER A 132 -14.39 11.58 0.57
CA SER A 132 -14.87 10.45 1.39
C SER A 132 -13.72 9.61 1.90
N TYR A 133 -12.81 9.19 1.03
CA TYR A 133 -11.62 8.40 1.44
C TYR A 133 -10.65 9.20 2.31
N LEU A 134 -10.46 10.48 2.02
CA LEU A 134 -9.62 11.34 2.85
C LEU A 134 -10.20 11.54 4.25
N ARG A 135 -11.54 11.65 4.39
CA ARG A 135 -12.20 11.71 5.70
C ARG A 135 -11.98 10.39 6.47
N GLN A 136 -12.19 9.25 5.83
CA GLN A 136 -11.91 7.96 6.47
C GLN A 136 -10.49 7.90 7.05
N ALA A 137 -9.48 8.27 6.26
CA ALA A 137 -8.10 8.29 6.73
C ALA A 137 -7.86 9.34 7.84
N ALA A 138 -8.48 10.52 7.74
CA ALA A 138 -8.34 11.60 8.72
C ALA A 138 -8.98 11.25 10.07
N ASP A 139 -10.15 10.63 10.05
CA ASP A 139 -10.87 10.17 11.26
C ASP A 139 -10.08 9.11 12.03
N ASN A 140 -9.29 8.31 11.30
CA ASN A 140 -8.37 7.34 11.88
C ASN A 140 -6.99 7.92 12.27
N GLY A 141 -6.84 9.24 12.16
CA GLY A 141 -5.66 9.96 12.66
C GLY A 141 -4.57 10.26 11.64
N SER A 142 -4.81 10.06 10.33
CA SER A 142 -3.84 10.41 9.29
C SER A 142 -3.65 11.92 9.18
N ALA A 143 -2.52 12.43 9.66
CA ALA A 143 -2.17 13.85 9.57
C ALA A 143 -2.08 14.35 8.12
N TYR A 144 -1.64 13.50 7.20
CA TYR A 144 -1.58 13.83 5.77
C TYR A 144 -2.96 14.01 5.16
N ALA A 145 -3.93 13.16 5.55
CA ALA A 145 -5.31 13.26 5.09
C ALA A 145 -5.99 14.51 5.67
N GLN A 146 -5.77 14.80 6.95
CA GLN A 146 -6.26 16.02 7.61
C GLN A 146 -5.75 17.29 6.92
N TYR A 147 -4.45 17.33 6.64
CA TYR A 147 -3.83 18.44 5.91
C TYR A 147 -4.46 18.63 4.50
N LEU A 148 -4.61 17.53 3.76
CA LEU A 148 -5.15 17.59 2.39
C LEU A 148 -6.63 18.00 2.38
N LEU A 149 -7.44 17.52 3.33
CA LEU A 149 -8.82 17.96 3.52
C LEU A 149 -8.91 19.45 3.83
N GLY A 150 -8.08 19.94 4.76
CA GLY A 150 -8.02 21.36 5.09
C GLY A 150 -7.69 22.21 3.86
N LYS A 151 -6.74 21.77 3.05
CA LYS A 151 -6.40 22.45 1.79
C LYS A 151 -7.56 22.47 0.80
N LEU A 152 -8.27 21.35 0.61
CA LEU A 152 -9.44 21.26 -0.28
C LEU A 152 -10.58 22.16 0.18
N THR A 153 -10.82 22.21 1.49
CA THR A 153 -11.83 23.09 2.08
C THR A 153 -11.52 24.58 1.81
N LEU A 154 -10.28 24.99 1.97
CA LEU A 154 -9.83 26.36 1.69
C LEU A 154 -9.95 26.73 0.21
N MET A 155 -9.71 25.77 -0.68
CA MET A 155 -9.80 25.99 -2.14
C MET A 155 -11.25 25.93 -2.65
N GLY A 156 -12.19 25.42 -1.86
CA GLY A 156 -13.59 25.21 -2.25
C GLY A 156 -13.77 24.08 -3.26
N GLU A 157 -12.80 23.20 -3.38
CA GLU A 157 -12.82 22.04 -4.28
C GLU A 157 -13.46 20.83 -3.57
N GLY A 158 -14.70 20.48 -3.95
CA GLY A 158 -15.36 19.24 -3.53
C GLY A 158 -15.85 19.18 -2.08
N VAL A 159 -15.65 20.23 -1.28
CA VAL A 159 -16.17 20.36 0.08
C VAL A 159 -16.99 21.65 0.14
N PRO A 160 -18.26 21.62 0.57
CA PRO A 160 -19.00 22.86 0.86
C PRO A 160 -18.15 23.70 1.83
N LYS A 161 -17.98 24.99 1.52
CA LYS A 161 -17.42 25.95 2.47
C LYS A 161 -18.35 25.98 3.65
N ASP A 162 -18.06 25.23 4.68
CA ASP A 162 -18.71 25.38 5.98
C ASP A 162 -18.12 26.65 6.61
N MET A 163 -18.76 27.78 6.31
CA MET A 163 -18.30 29.07 6.84
C MET A 163 -18.72 29.27 8.29
N ASP A 164 -19.36 28.26 8.92
CA ASP A 164 -19.86 28.31 10.29
C ASP A 164 -19.00 27.54 11.30
N ALA A 165 -17.87 26.97 10.89
CA ALA A 165 -16.91 26.34 11.81
C ALA A 165 -15.73 27.28 12.11
N ALA A 166 -16.02 28.42 12.74
CA ALA A 166 -15.03 29.30 13.34
C ALA A 166 -15.19 29.32 14.86
#